data_670d17c75bd04e7256e107ba938c8ba6
#
_entry.id   670d17c75bd04e7256e107ba938c8ba6
#
_cell.length_a   1.000
_cell.length_b   1.000
_cell.length_c   1.000
_cell.angle_alpha   90.00
_cell.angle_beta   90.00
_cell.angle_gamma   90.00
#
_symmetry.space_group_name_H-M   'P 1'
#
loop_
_entity.id
_entity.type
_entity.pdbx_description
1 polymer ?
#
loop_
_entity_poly.entity_id
_entity_poly.type
_entity_poly.pdbx_seq_one_letter_code
_entity_poly.pdbx_strand_id
1 'polypeptide(L)'
;MSSAADVQCRLVQLPIQSDSVDCVVLPHTLEFEFDPYGVLREADRILAGEGKLIALCFAPWSLWGLRAAISRSGFPPGVRQSFTERRLRDWMRLLGYDVLEARRYLFDSPWSEPLPVEGYRRRPSILRLAPAGAVLIKARKRMHALTPLRPAFKSRARAVLGGLQEPSSASRANRS
;
A
#
# COMPACT_ATOMS: atom_id res chain seq x y z
N MET A 1 -6.92 -32.19 1.04
CA MET A 1 -5.77 -31.42 1.55
C MET A 1 -6.35 -30.36 2.48
N SER A 2 -6.11 -30.51 3.77
CA SER A 2 -6.59 -29.53 4.76
C SER A 2 -5.82 -28.22 4.55
N SER A 3 -6.52 -27.15 4.22
CA SER A 3 -5.93 -25.82 4.20
C SER A 3 -5.62 -25.47 5.64
N ALA A 4 -4.36 -25.40 5.99
CA ALA A 4 -3.90 -24.91 7.29
C ALA A 4 -3.99 -23.38 7.30
N ALA A 5 -5.21 -22.87 7.28
CA ALA A 5 -5.45 -21.45 7.50
C ALA A 5 -5.72 -21.22 8.98
N ASP A 6 -4.95 -20.36 9.61
CA ASP A 6 -5.11 -20.03 11.03
C ASP A 6 -6.37 -19.18 11.28
N VAL A 7 -6.79 -18.40 10.27
CA VAL A 7 -7.96 -17.50 10.34
C VAL A 7 -8.77 -17.60 9.06
N GLN A 8 -10.09 -17.75 9.20
CA GLN A 8 -11.04 -17.66 8.09
C GLN A 8 -11.84 -16.36 8.20
N CYS A 9 -11.70 -15.47 7.24
CA CYS A 9 -12.38 -14.17 7.24
C CYS A 9 -12.61 -13.64 5.82
N ARG A 10 -13.35 -12.54 5.70
CA ARG A 10 -13.45 -11.78 4.46
C ARG A 10 -12.20 -10.94 4.28
N LEU A 11 -11.59 -10.98 3.10
CA LEU A 11 -10.35 -10.24 2.83
C LEU A 11 -10.52 -8.71 2.86
N VAL A 12 -11.73 -8.22 2.72
CA VAL A 12 -12.06 -6.79 2.85
C VAL A 12 -12.35 -6.36 4.31
N GLN A 13 -12.34 -7.30 5.27
CA GLN A 13 -12.58 -7.07 6.70
C GLN A 13 -11.78 -8.09 7.51
N LEU A 14 -10.51 -7.81 7.72
CA LEU A 14 -9.62 -8.69 8.45
C LEU A 14 -9.74 -8.43 9.97
N PRO A 15 -9.88 -9.47 10.80
CA PRO A 15 -9.91 -9.33 12.26
C PRO A 15 -8.50 -9.07 12.83
N ILE A 16 -7.79 -8.13 12.25
CA ILE A 16 -6.42 -7.75 12.61
C ILE A 16 -6.43 -6.26 12.96
N GLN A 17 -5.71 -5.90 13.99
CA GLN A 17 -5.57 -4.52 14.42
C GLN A 17 -4.92 -3.66 13.32
N SER A 18 -5.31 -2.39 13.23
CA SER A 18 -4.68 -1.44 12.33
C SER A 18 -3.22 -1.20 12.71
N ASP A 19 -2.38 -0.95 11.71
CA ASP A 19 -0.96 -0.63 11.86
C ASP A 19 -0.17 -1.62 12.73
N SER A 20 -0.50 -2.93 12.65
CA SER A 20 0.08 -3.97 13.52
C SER A 20 0.95 -5.00 12.79
N VAL A 21 0.95 -5.00 11.46
CA VAL A 21 1.64 -6.02 10.65
C VAL A 21 2.77 -5.39 9.85
N ASP A 22 3.97 -5.96 9.89
CA ASP A 22 5.13 -5.44 9.17
C ASP A 22 5.15 -5.83 7.69
N CYS A 23 4.49 -6.93 7.33
CA CYS A 23 4.49 -7.43 5.96
C CYS A 23 3.19 -8.14 5.62
N VAL A 24 2.58 -7.78 4.50
CA VAL A 24 1.43 -8.46 3.92
C VAL A 24 1.81 -9.05 2.58
N VAL A 25 1.50 -10.34 2.38
CA VAL A 25 1.73 -11.04 1.11
C VAL A 25 0.40 -11.51 0.55
N LEU A 26 0.09 -11.11 -0.67
CA LEU A 26 -1.13 -11.43 -1.40
C LEU A 26 -0.78 -12.32 -2.63
N PRO A 27 -0.64 -13.64 -2.44
CA PRO A 27 -0.31 -14.54 -3.53
C PRO A 27 -1.55 -14.85 -4.36
N HIS A 28 -1.67 -14.25 -5.55
CA HIS A 28 -2.79 -14.46 -6.47
C HIS A 28 -4.17 -14.26 -5.83
N THR A 29 -4.25 -13.38 -4.85
CA THR A 29 -5.44 -13.16 -4.05
C THR A 29 -6.41 -12.20 -4.74
N LEU A 30 -5.87 -11.14 -5.35
CA LEU A 30 -6.66 -10.04 -5.93
C LEU A 30 -7.50 -10.49 -7.12
N GLU A 31 -7.06 -11.51 -7.84
CA GLU A 31 -7.74 -12.01 -9.04
C GLU A 31 -9.03 -12.77 -8.75
N PHE A 32 -9.17 -13.30 -7.55
CA PHE A 32 -10.32 -14.09 -7.13
C PHE A 32 -11.40 -13.23 -6.48
N GLU A 33 -11.06 -12.01 -6.05
CA GLU A 33 -11.94 -11.13 -5.32
C GLU A 33 -12.80 -10.25 -6.24
N PHE A 34 -14.01 -9.92 -5.77
CA PHE A 34 -14.91 -8.99 -6.45
C PHE A 34 -14.43 -7.55 -6.33
N ASP A 35 -13.90 -7.20 -5.15
CA ASP A 35 -13.35 -5.87 -4.84
C ASP A 35 -11.86 -5.96 -4.46
N PRO A 36 -10.97 -6.12 -5.44
CA PRO A 36 -9.53 -6.21 -5.19
C PRO A 36 -8.95 -4.91 -4.62
N TYR A 37 -9.55 -3.77 -4.93
CA TYR A 37 -9.10 -2.50 -4.37
C TYR A 37 -9.48 -2.39 -2.88
N GLY A 38 -10.65 -2.90 -2.50
CA GLY A 38 -11.06 -3.02 -1.10
C GLY A 38 -10.11 -3.91 -0.29
N VAL A 39 -9.65 -5.03 -0.89
CA VAL A 39 -8.63 -5.89 -0.26
C VAL A 39 -7.31 -5.14 -0.05
N LEU A 40 -6.87 -4.36 -1.02
CA LEU A 40 -5.64 -3.55 -0.89
C LEU A 40 -5.78 -2.47 0.20
N ARG A 41 -6.95 -1.84 0.30
CA ARG A 41 -7.23 -0.87 1.37
C ARG A 41 -7.21 -1.51 2.75
N GLU A 42 -7.74 -2.73 2.86
CA GLU A 42 -7.74 -3.46 4.11
C GLU A 42 -6.32 -3.93 4.47
N ALA A 43 -5.54 -4.38 3.49
CA ALA A 43 -4.12 -4.66 3.66
C ALA A 43 -3.35 -3.41 4.12
N ASP A 44 -3.67 -2.25 3.56
CA ASP A 44 -3.10 -0.97 3.98
C ASP A 44 -3.46 -0.62 5.43
N ARG A 45 -4.71 -0.85 5.84
CA ARG A 45 -5.16 -0.58 7.20
C ARG A 45 -4.38 -1.36 8.25
N ILE A 46 -4.14 -2.65 8.01
CA ILE A 46 -3.42 -3.51 8.97
C ILE A 46 -1.91 -3.34 8.94
N LEU A 47 -1.37 -2.85 7.81
CA LEU A 47 0.06 -2.71 7.61
C LEU A 47 0.61 -1.52 8.38
N ALA A 48 1.63 -1.76 9.20
CA ALA A 48 2.33 -0.72 9.94
C ALA A 48 3.03 0.29 9.00
N GLY A 49 3.35 1.46 9.53
CA GLY A 49 4.15 2.44 8.80
C GLY A 49 5.51 1.85 8.39
N GLU A 50 5.97 2.14 7.18
CA GLU A 50 7.16 1.54 6.55
C GLU A 50 7.03 0.02 6.27
N GLY A 51 5.89 -0.58 6.56
CA GLY A 51 5.59 -1.99 6.27
C GLY A 51 5.59 -2.30 4.77
N LYS A 52 5.72 -3.56 4.43
CA LYS A 52 5.88 -4.03 3.05
C LYS A 52 4.66 -4.78 2.57
N LEU A 53 4.16 -4.41 1.41
CA LEU A 53 3.12 -5.14 0.69
C LEU A 53 3.73 -5.85 -0.51
N ILE A 54 3.47 -7.14 -0.64
CA ILE A 54 3.91 -7.96 -1.77
C ILE A 54 2.67 -8.55 -2.43
N ALA A 55 2.39 -8.16 -3.66
CA ALA A 55 1.28 -8.68 -4.44
C ALA A 55 1.80 -9.47 -5.65
N LEU A 56 1.24 -10.68 -5.84
CA LEU A 56 1.49 -11.53 -6.99
C LEU A 56 0.19 -11.65 -7.77
N CYS A 57 0.23 -11.31 -9.06
CA CYS A 57 -0.97 -11.31 -9.90
C CYS A 57 -0.69 -11.88 -11.29
N PHE A 58 -1.70 -12.52 -11.90
CA PHE A 58 -1.64 -12.96 -13.29
C PHE A 58 -1.70 -11.78 -14.24
N ALA A 59 -0.85 -11.81 -15.27
CA ALA A 59 -0.80 -10.79 -16.31
C ALA A 59 -1.77 -11.14 -17.46
N PRO A 60 -2.62 -10.20 -17.90
CA PRO A 60 -3.61 -10.46 -18.95
C PRO A 60 -2.97 -10.72 -20.33
N TRP A 61 -1.87 -10.02 -20.63
CA TRP A 61 -1.16 -10.11 -21.89
C TRP A 61 -0.06 -11.18 -21.82
N SER A 62 -0.46 -12.45 -21.75
CA SER A 62 0.43 -13.59 -21.65
C SER A 62 -0.21 -14.83 -22.23
N LEU A 63 0.55 -15.91 -22.40
CA LEU A 63 0.00 -17.22 -22.80
C LEU A 63 -1.03 -17.73 -21.77
N TRP A 64 -0.85 -17.39 -20.50
CA TRP A 64 -1.79 -17.67 -19.44
C TRP A 64 -3.08 -16.86 -19.57
N GLY A 65 -2.97 -15.59 -19.90
CA GLY A 65 -4.13 -14.73 -20.18
C GLY A 65 -4.89 -15.17 -21.43
N LEU A 66 -4.17 -15.59 -22.48
CA LEU A 66 -4.76 -16.14 -23.70
C LEU A 66 -5.53 -17.44 -23.39
N ARG A 67 -4.93 -18.35 -22.63
CA ARG A 67 -5.62 -19.57 -22.19
C ARG A 67 -6.86 -19.26 -21.36
N ALA A 68 -6.78 -18.27 -20.46
CA ALA A 68 -7.91 -17.81 -19.67
C ALA A 68 -9.06 -17.28 -20.56
N ALA A 69 -8.74 -16.53 -21.60
CA ALA A 69 -9.72 -15.99 -22.54
C ALA A 69 -10.42 -17.07 -23.39
N ILE A 70 -9.71 -18.14 -23.74
CA ILE A 70 -10.25 -19.26 -24.55
C ILE A 70 -11.00 -20.28 -23.68
N SER A 71 -10.69 -20.37 -22.40
CA SER A 71 -11.31 -21.31 -21.47
C SER A 71 -12.69 -20.82 -21.05
N ARG A 72 -13.72 -21.66 -21.26
CA ARG A 72 -15.10 -21.35 -20.83
C ARG A 72 -15.26 -21.21 -19.31
N SER A 73 -14.40 -21.85 -18.53
CA SER A 73 -14.41 -21.84 -17.06
C SER A 73 -13.39 -20.86 -16.45
N GLY A 74 -12.65 -20.12 -17.29
CA GLY A 74 -11.49 -19.34 -16.88
C GLY A 74 -10.27 -20.24 -16.63
N PHE A 75 -9.08 -19.66 -16.54
CA PHE A 75 -7.87 -20.39 -16.20
C PHE A 75 -6.86 -19.48 -15.50
N PRO A 76 -6.40 -19.82 -14.30
CA PRO A 76 -6.83 -20.92 -13.44
C PRO A 76 -8.32 -20.83 -13.04
N PRO A 77 -8.99 -21.95 -12.69
CA PRO A 77 -10.39 -21.93 -12.32
C PRO A 77 -10.66 -20.97 -11.16
N GLY A 78 -11.71 -20.16 -11.28
CA GLY A 78 -12.11 -19.18 -10.26
C GLY A 78 -11.47 -17.81 -10.40
N VAL A 79 -10.48 -17.62 -11.27
CA VAL A 79 -9.93 -16.29 -11.58
C VAL A 79 -10.99 -15.44 -12.28
N ARG A 80 -11.30 -14.30 -11.69
CA ARG A 80 -12.33 -13.35 -12.19
C ARG A 80 -11.74 -12.28 -13.07
N GLN A 81 -10.53 -11.85 -12.74
CA GLN A 81 -9.86 -10.76 -13.42
C GLN A 81 -8.34 -10.92 -13.34
N SER A 82 -7.64 -10.28 -14.24
CA SER A 82 -6.18 -10.22 -14.26
C SER A 82 -5.73 -8.76 -14.34
N PHE A 83 -4.53 -8.48 -13.83
CA PHE A 83 -4.07 -7.13 -13.66
C PHE A 83 -2.79 -6.87 -14.42
N THR A 84 -2.75 -5.72 -15.13
CA THR A 84 -1.51 -5.22 -15.71
C THR A 84 -0.62 -4.66 -14.61
N GLU A 85 0.68 -4.77 -14.78
CA GLU A 85 1.66 -4.15 -13.89
C GLU A 85 1.38 -2.65 -13.67
N ARG A 86 0.97 -1.94 -14.74
CA ARG A 86 0.63 -0.53 -14.69
C ARG A 86 -0.52 -0.26 -13.72
N ARG A 87 -1.61 -1.02 -13.82
CA ARG A 87 -2.79 -0.86 -12.96
C ARG A 87 -2.46 -1.12 -11.49
N LEU A 88 -1.66 -2.16 -11.22
CA LEU A 88 -1.22 -2.44 -9.85
C LEU A 88 -0.33 -1.32 -9.29
N ARG A 89 0.59 -0.78 -10.10
CA ARG A 89 1.41 0.37 -9.71
C ARG A 89 0.57 1.61 -9.43
N ASP A 90 -0.45 1.86 -10.23
CA ASP A 90 -1.34 3.01 -10.04
C ASP A 90 -2.12 2.88 -8.73
N TRP A 91 -2.64 1.69 -8.43
CA TRP A 91 -3.30 1.42 -7.15
C TRP A 91 -2.38 1.59 -5.94
N MET A 92 -1.14 1.07 -6.03
CA MET A 92 -0.15 1.27 -4.97
C MET A 92 0.15 2.75 -4.74
N ARG A 93 0.29 3.54 -5.81
CA ARG A 93 0.52 4.98 -5.70
C ARG A 93 -0.66 5.72 -5.07
N LEU A 94 -1.89 5.36 -5.45
CA LEU A 94 -3.10 5.94 -4.87
C LEU A 94 -3.23 5.68 -3.37
N LEU A 95 -2.74 4.53 -2.90
CA LEU A 95 -2.69 4.18 -1.49
C LEU A 95 -1.45 4.76 -0.76
N GLY A 96 -0.60 5.52 -1.45
CA GLY A 96 0.57 6.14 -0.85
C GLY A 96 1.79 5.22 -0.70
N TYR A 97 1.85 4.15 -1.49
CA TYR A 97 3.01 3.24 -1.47
C TYR A 97 4.13 3.68 -2.40
N ASP A 98 5.36 3.44 -1.96
CA ASP A 98 6.54 3.42 -2.83
C ASP A 98 6.73 2.03 -3.41
N VAL A 99 6.67 1.91 -4.72
CA VAL A 99 6.96 0.66 -5.42
C VAL A 99 8.47 0.46 -5.45
N LEU A 100 8.95 -0.49 -4.64
CA LEU A 100 10.37 -0.81 -4.54
C LEU A 100 10.84 -1.68 -5.70
N GLU A 101 10.00 -2.63 -6.09
CA GLU A 101 10.35 -3.63 -7.08
C GLU A 101 9.12 -4.11 -7.83
N ALA A 102 9.28 -4.36 -9.13
CA ALA A 102 8.33 -5.11 -9.91
C ALA A 102 9.08 -6.14 -10.74
N ARG A 103 8.77 -7.40 -10.54
CA ARG A 103 9.35 -8.52 -11.29
C ARG A 103 8.27 -9.23 -12.08
N ARG A 104 8.64 -9.64 -13.27
CA ARG A 104 7.81 -10.50 -14.11
C ARG A 104 8.32 -11.92 -13.99
N TYR A 105 7.42 -12.86 -13.86
CA TYR A 105 7.72 -14.28 -13.74
C TYR A 105 6.69 -15.12 -14.49
N LEU A 106 6.79 -16.45 -14.40
CA LEU A 106 5.90 -17.37 -15.09
C LEU A 106 5.94 -17.20 -16.62
N PHE A 107 7.14 -17.36 -17.18
CA PHE A 107 7.34 -17.32 -18.64
C PHE A 107 6.99 -18.64 -19.33
N ASP A 108 6.51 -19.64 -18.58
CA ASP A 108 6.20 -20.96 -19.08
C ASP A 108 4.86 -21.02 -19.81
N SER A 109 4.75 -22.00 -20.68
CA SER A 109 3.49 -22.31 -21.33
C SER A 109 2.51 -22.90 -20.29
N PRO A 110 1.25 -22.45 -20.28
CA PRO A 110 0.24 -23.02 -19.39
C PRO A 110 -0.16 -24.46 -19.72
N TRP A 111 0.41 -25.03 -20.79
CA TRP A 111 0.22 -26.44 -21.22
C TRP A 111 1.42 -27.33 -20.87
N SER A 112 2.53 -26.77 -20.40
CA SER A 112 3.69 -27.54 -19.96
C SER A 112 3.50 -28.01 -18.52
N GLU A 113 4.09 -29.16 -18.19
CA GLU A 113 4.12 -29.63 -16.82
C GLU A 113 4.86 -28.64 -15.91
N PRO A 114 4.41 -28.50 -14.64
CA PRO A 114 5.08 -27.64 -13.68
C PRO A 114 6.52 -28.14 -13.47
N LEU A 115 7.47 -27.24 -13.70
CA LEU A 115 8.87 -27.57 -13.44
C LEU A 115 9.15 -27.53 -11.94
N PRO A 116 10.02 -28.40 -11.44
CA PRO A 116 10.51 -28.33 -10.08
C PRO A 116 11.19 -26.95 -9.83
N VAL A 117 11.07 -26.45 -8.62
CA VAL A 117 11.53 -25.10 -8.21
C VAL A 117 12.99 -24.84 -8.58
N GLU A 118 13.82 -25.87 -8.60
CA GLU A 118 15.23 -25.80 -8.97
C GLU A 118 15.46 -25.49 -10.45
N GLY A 119 14.53 -25.88 -11.34
CA GLY A 119 14.58 -25.61 -12.77
C GLY A 119 14.34 -24.15 -13.14
N TYR A 120 13.67 -23.37 -12.29
CA TYR A 120 13.35 -21.97 -12.55
C TYR A 120 14.59 -21.05 -12.63
N ARG A 121 15.67 -21.41 -11.97
CA ARG A 121 16.89 -20.60 -11.94
C ARG A 121 17.73 -20.66 -13.21
N ARG A 122 17.52 -21.65 -14.09
CA ARG A 122 18.42 -21.95 -15.22
C ARG A 122 17.82 -21.73 -16.61
N ARG A 123 16.70 -21.05 -16.75
CA ARG A 123 16.08 -20.89 -18.07
C ARG A 123 16.85 -19.93 -18.98
N PRO A 124 17.06 -20.33 -20.25
CA PRO A 124 17.75 -19.50 -21.21
C PRO A 124 16.99 -18.21 -21.51
N SER A 125 17.73 -17.13 -21.74
CA SER A 125 17.24 -15.76 -21.96
C SER A 125 16.22 -15.61 -23.11
N ILE A 126 16.15 -16.58 -24.00
CA ILE A 126 15.24 -16.58 -25.16
C ILE A 126 13.77 -16.67 -24.72
N LEU A 127 13.46 -17.36 -23.62
CA LEU A 127 12.09 -17.42 -23.09
C LEU A 127 11.63 -16.10 -22.44
N ARG A 128 12.54 -15.19 -22.18
CA ARG A 128 12.24 -13.83 -21.68
C ARG A 128 11.60 -12.92 -22.74
N LEU A 129 11.61 -13.31 -24.02
CA LEU A 129 10.89 -12.62 -25.07
C LEU A 129 9.39 -12.89 -25.02
N ALA A 130 8.96 -14.01 -24.42
CA ALA A 130 7.54 -14.30 -24.21
C ALA A 130 6.98 -13.36 -23.13
N PRO A 131 5.74 -12.88 -23.29
CA PRO A 131 5.09 -12.08 -22.26
C PRO A 131 4.92 -12.91 -20.99
N ALA A 132 5.39 -12.38 -19.87
CA ALA A 132 5.32 -13.04 -18.58
C ALA A 132 3.89 -13.33 -18.15
N GLY A 133 3.64 -14.51 -17.61
CA GLY A 133 2.33 -14.95 -17.12
C GLY A 133 1.88 -14.25 -15.84
N ALA A 134 2.83 -13.77 -15.06
CA ALA A 134 2.52 -13.13 -13.78
C ALA A 134 3.50 -12.01 -13.43
N VAL A 135 3.05 -11.15 -12.53
CA VAL A 135 3.79 -9.99 -12.02
C VAL A 135 3.82 -10.04 -10.51
N LEU A 136 4.99 -9.83 -9.93
CA LEU A 136 5.21 -9.58 -8.52
C LEU A 136 5.49 -8.09 -8.34
N ILE A 137 4.74 -7.45 -7.45
CA ILE A 137 5.02 -6.08 -7.02
C ILE A 137 5.32 -6.10 -5.54
N LYS A 138 6.44 -5.48 -5.17
CA LYS A 138 6.83 -5.20 -3.80
C LYS A 138 6.78 -3.71 -3.57
N ALA A 139 5.99 -3.29 -2.62
CA ALA A 139 5.80 -1.89 -2.28
C ALA A 139 5.99 -1.67 -0.78
N ARG A 140 6.31 -0.45 -0.39
CA ARG A 140 6.48 -0.02 1.00
C ARG A 140 5.50 1.10 1.30
N LYS A 141 4.77 0.98 2.41
CA LYS A 141 3.85 2.02 2.90
C LYS A 141 4.66 3.25 3.34
N ARG A 142 4.34 4.41 2.77
CA ARG A 142 4.98 5.66 3.22
C ARG A 142 4.40 6.10 4.56
N MET A 143 5.27 6.42 5.49
CA MET A 143 4.86 7.22 6.64
C MET A 143 4.72 8.68 6.19
N HIS A 144 3.50 9.18 6.16
CA HIS A 144 3.31 10.62 6.12
C HIS A 144 3.61 11.13 7.53
N ALA A 145 4.87 11.56 7.76
CA ALA A 145 5.18 12.28 8.97
C ALA A 145 4.30 13.55 8.95
N LEU A 146 3.24 13.52 9.75
CA LEU A 146 2.53 14.73 10.08
C LEU A 146 3.52 15.60 10.84
N THR A 147 4.26 16.44 10.13
CA THR A 147 5.01 17.51 10.76
C THR A 147 3.96 18.43 11.38
N PRO A 148 3.78 18.44 12.71
CA PRO A 148 2.85 19.36 13.32
C PRO A 148 3.34 20.76 12.99
N LEU A 149 2.63 21.43 12.11
CA LEU A 149 2.81 22.86 11.92
C LEU A 149 2.50 23.49 13.27
N ARG A 150 3.54 23.76 14.07
CA ARG A 150 3.38 24.63 15.23
C ARG A 150 2.83 25.93 14.70
N PRO A 151 1.59 26.31 15.04
CA PRO A 151 1.09 27.61 14.69
C PRO A 151 2.05 28.60 15.32
N ALA A 152 2.79 29.33 14.49
CA ALA A 152 3.58 30.44 14.93
C ALA A 152 2.61 31.55 15.36
N PHE A 153 1.99 31.38 16.53
CA PHE A 153 1.34 32.50 17.19
C PHE A 153 2.46 33.47 17.54
N LYS A 154 2.71 34.43 16.64
CA LYS A 154 3.35 35.66 17.00
C LYS A 154 2.43 36.36 17.99
N SER A 155 2.58 36.05 19.26
CA SER A 155 2.03 36.89 20.32
C SER A 155 2.74 38.25 20.16
N ARG A 156 2.09 39.15 19.47
CA ARG A 156 2.40 40.56 19.65
C ARG A 156 1.96 40.88 21.08
N ALA A 157 2.85 40.66 22.03
CA ALA A 157 2.76 41.29 23.32
C ALA A 157 2.85 42.79 23.04
N ARG A 158 1.68 43.38 22.94
CA ARG A 158 1.53 44.82 22.94
C ARG A 158 1.80 45.25 24.37
N ALA A 159 3.04 45.63 24.64
CA ALA A 159 3.40 46.26 25.90
C ALA A 159 2.57 47.54 26.00
N VAL A 160 1.48 47.50 26.73
CA VAL A 160 0.79 48.69 27.21
C VAL A 160 1.64 49.21 28.36
N LEU A 161 2.53 50.16 28.05
CA LEU A 161 3.14 51.02 29.04
C LEU A 161 2.07 51.93 29.56
N GLY A 162 1.33 51.48 30.57
CA GLY A 162 0.50 52.35 31.39
C GLY A 162 1.42 53.27 32.20
N GLY A 163 1.53 54.48 31.78
CA GLY A 163 2.17 55.52 32.57
C GLY A 163 1.35 55.74 33.86
N LEU A 164 1.95 55.30 34.97
CA LEU A 164 1.51 55.70 36.31
C LEU A 164 1.92 57.17 36.47
N GLN A 165 0.98 58.05 36.30
CA GLN A 165 1.11 59.44 36.72
C GLN A 165 0.94 59.49 38.26
N GLU A 166 2.02 59.72 38.96
CA GLU A 166 2.00 60.01 40.39
C GLU A 166 1.19 61.31 40.61
N PRO A 167 0.23 61.34 41.58
CA PRO A 167 -0.39 62.57 41.96
C PRO A 167 0.62 63.40 42.82
N SER A 168 0.97 64.54 42.31
CA SER A 168 1.78 65.52 43.08
C SER A 168 1.01 65.98 44.33
N SER A 169 1.61 65.72 45.47
CA SER A 169 1.16 66.24 46.74
C SER A 169 1.46 67.75 46.78
N ALA A 170 0.44 68.52 46.50
CA ALA A 170 0.47 69.95 46.77
C ALA A 170 0.45 70.22 48.28
N SER A 171 1.58 70.64 48.79
CA SER A 171 1.76 71.22 50.10
C SER A 171 0.83 72.39 50.31
N ARG A 172 0.02 72.30 51.30
CA ARG A 172 -0.73 73.41 51.80
C ARG A 172 -0.12 73.89 53.10
N ALA A 173 0.77 74.86 52.99
CA ALA A 173 1.25 75.64 54.09
C ALA A 173 0.36 76.87 54.24
N ASN A 174 -0.26 77.01 55.43
CA ASN A 174 -0.16 78.09 56.31
C ASN A 174 -1.04 79.39 56.19
N ARG A 175 -1.52 79.76 57.31
CA ARG A 175 -1.77 81.03 57.97
C ARG A 175 -3.23 81.42 58.08
N SER A 176 -3.68 81.65 59.21
CA SER A 176 -3.73 82.54 60.34
C SER A 176 -4.97 82.29 61.15
#